data_29025f339449760f80eec3e8c80e5ba7
#
_entry.id   29025f339449760f80eec3e8c80e5ba7
#
_cell.length_a   1.000
_cell.length_b   1.000
_cell.length_c   1.000
_cell.angle_alpha   90.00
_cell.angle_beta   90.00
_cell.angle_gamma   90.00
#
_symmetry.space_group_name_H-M   'P 1'
#
loop_
_entity.id
_entity.type
_entity.pdbx_description
1 polymer ?
#
loop_
_entity_poly.entity_id
_entity_poly.type
_entity_poly.pdbx_seq_one_letter_code
_entity_poly.pdbx_strand_id
1 'polypeptide(L)'
;MSRLKDQYQNEIVDALTKKFGYKNIMEVPKLDKIVVNMGVGEAKVNAKLLEAAVKDLETITGQKAVTTKAKNSVANFKIREGMPIGCKVTLRGEKMYEFLDRLVNLALPRVRDFRGINPNAFDGRGNYALGIKEQLIFPEIEYDKVDKVRGMDVIFVTTAKTDEEGRELLTQFGMPFAK
;
A
#
# COMPACT_ATOMS: atom_id res chain seq x y z
N MET A 1 -9.95 18.37 -4.78
CA MET A 1 -9.52 17.65 -3.57
C MET A 1 -10.05 16.22 -3.59
N SER A 2 -9.32 15.28 -3.03
CA SER A 2 -9.81 13.90 -2.98
C SER A 2 -10.91 13.73 -1.93
N ARG A 3 -11.85 12.82 -2.21
CA ARG A 3 -12.97 12.54 -1.32
C ARG A 3 -12.53 12.11 0.09
N LEU A 4 -11.51 11.24 0.18
CA LEU A 4 -11.04 10.74 1.48
C LEU A 4 -10.32 11.81 2.29
N LYS A 5 -9.62 12.75 1.64
CA LYS A 5 -8.99 13.86 2.33
C LYS A 5 -10.04 14.75 3.00
N ASP A 6 -11.11 15.08 2.28
CA ASP A 6 -12.22 15.85 2.81
C ASP A 6 -12.92 15.10 3.95
N GLN A 7 -13.14 13.81 3.78
CA GLN A 7 -13.73 12.96 4.81
C GLN A 7 -12.87 12.94 6.07
N TYR A 8 -11.56 12.88 5.93
CA TYR A 8 -10.64 12.92 7.07
C TYR A 8 -10.79 14.22 7.84
N GLN A 9 -10.75 15.36 7.15
CA GLN A 9 -10.82 16.67 7.78
C GLN A 9 -12.17 16.93 8.45
N ASN A 10 -13.26 16.49 7.83
CA ASN A 10 -14.63 16.82 8.28
C ASN A 10 -15.23 15.80 9.26
N GLU A 11 -14.84 14.54 9.18
CA GLU A 11 -15.48 13.46 9.93
C GLU A 11 -14.51 12.64 10.78
N ILE A 12 -13.38 12.20 10.19
CA ILE A 12 -12.48 11.25 10.85
C ILE A 12 -11.75 11.86 12.02
N VAL A 13 -11.31 13.09 11.91
CA VAL A 13 -10.61 13.82 13.00
C VAL A 13 -11.51 13.88 14.24
N ASP A 14 -12.78 14.24 14.05
CA ASP A 14 -13.74 14.33 15.15
C ASP A 14 -14.03 12.97 15.77
N ALA A 15 -14.21 11.93 14.94
CA ALA A 15 -14.47 10.58 15.41
C ALA A 15 -13.32 10.04 16.25
N LEU A 16 -12.08 10.24 15.81
CA LEU A 16 -10.89 9.82 16.54
C LEU A 16 -10.70 10.60 17.84
N THR A 17 -10.97 11.90 17.82
CA THR A 17 -10.88 12.75 18.99
C THR A 17 -11.86 12.30 20.08
N LYS A 18 -13.07 11.95 19.69
CA LYS A 18 -14.10 11.46 20.62
C LYS A 18 -13.72 10.09 21.20
N LYS A 19 -13.18 9.20 20.38
CA LYS A 19 -12.85 7.84 20.82
C LYS A 19 -11.64 7.81 21.75
N PHE A 20 -10.59 8.56 21.44
CA PHE A 20 -9.32 8.51 22.19
C PHE A 20 -9.10 9.70 23.13
N GLY A 21 -9.97 10.72 23.08
CA GLY A 21 -9.90 11.86 23.98
C GLY A 21 -8.71 12.78 23.77
N TYR A 22 -8.30 13.03 22.51
CA TYR A 22 -7.19 13.92 22.21
C TYR A 22 -7.48 15.36 22.62
N LYS A 23 -6.48 16.01 23.20
CA LYS A 23 -6.58 17.41 23.67
C LYS A 23 -6.24 18.40 22.55
N ASN A 24 -5.40 18.01 21.60
CA ASN A 24 -4.93 18.87 20.52
C ASN A 24 -5.14 18.16 19.18
N ILE A 25 -5.55 18.91 18.18
CA ILE A 25 -5.74 18.38 16.82
C ILE A 25 -4.46 17.78 16.25
N MET A 26 -3.28 18.25 16.69
CA MET A 26 -1.99 17.72 16.26
C MET A 26 -1.68 16.32 16.83
N GLU A 27 -2.43 15.87 17.84
CA GLU A 27 -2.28 14.53 18.39
C GLU A 27 -3.06 13.48 17.59
N VAL A 28 -4.03 13.91 16.79
CA VAL A 28 -4.88 13.01 16.02
C VAL A 28 -4.06 12.27 14.97
N PRO A 29 -4.12 10.92 14.92
CA PRO A 29 -3.40 10.15 13.90
C PRO A 29 -3.82 10.56 12.50
N LYS A 30 -2.86 10.60 11.61
CA LYS A 30 -3.10 10.87 10.20
C LYS A 30 -2.28 9.93 9.35
N LEU A 31 -2.71 9.74 8.12
CA LEU A 31 -1.99 8.94 7.15
C LEU A 31 -0.85 9.80 6.57
N ASP A 32 0.39 9.35 6.76
CA ASP A 32 1.58 10.06 6.31
C ASP A 32 1.89 9.74 4.85
N LYS A 33 2.00 8.45 4.53
CA LYS A 33 2.30 7.99 3.18
C LYS A 33 1.82 6.56 2.98
N ILE A 34 1.67 6.19 1.71
CA ILE A 34 1.43 4.81 1.30
C ILE A 34 2.58 4.40 0.39
N VAL A 35 3.26 3.30 0.72
CA VAL A 35 4.33 2.75 -0.09
C VAL A 35 3.83 1.47 -0.73
N VAL A 36 3.89 1.41 -2.06
CA VAL A 36 3.55 0.19 -2.82
C VAL A 36 4.85 -0.40 -3.32
N ASN A 37 5.13 -1.64 -2.96
CA ASN A 37 6.36 -2.34 -3.29
C ASN A 37 6.09 -3.63 -4.02
N MET A 38 6.86 -3.90 -5.06
CA MET A 38 6.89 -5.19 -5.76
C MET A 38 8.29 -5.76 -5.70
N GLY A 39 8.42 -6.96 -5.11
CA GLY A 39 9.66 -7.72 -5.18
C GLY A 39 9.64 -8.57 -6.45
N VAL A 40 10.66 -8.41 -7.29
CA VAL A 40 10.81 -9.16 -8.55
C VAL A 40 12.13 -9.92 -8.51
N GLY A 41 12.15 -11.03 -7.76
CA GLY A 41 13.34 -11.87 -7.62
C GLY A 41 13.80 -12.49 -8.94
N GLU A 42 12.89 -12.67 -9.88
CA GLU A 42 13.19 -13.22 -11.19
C GLU A 42 13.93 -12.23 -12.10
N ALA A 43 14.00 -10.96 -11.73
CA ALA A 43 14.76 -9.95 -12.46
C ALA A 43 16.26 -10.27 -12.53
N LYS A 44 16.76 -11.07 -11.58
CA LYS A 44 18.14 -11.56 -11.59
C LYS A 44 18.47 -12.40 -12.83
N VAL A 45 17.46 -13.06 -13.41
CA VAL A 45 17.59 -13.91 -14.60
C VAL A 45 17.13 -13.16 -15.84
N ASN A 46 16.09 -12.34 -15.75
CA ASN A 46 15.49 -11.64 -16.87
C ASN A 46 15.05 -10.21 -16.48
N ALA A 47 15.82 -9.23 -16.91
CA ALA A 47 15.58 -7.82 -16.62
C ALA A 47 14.25 -7.31 -17.19
N LYS A 48 13.72 -7.93 -18.25
CA LYS A 48 12.44 -7.53 -18.84
C LYS A 48 11.27 -7.75 -17.89
N LEU A 49 11.37 -8.71 -16.98
CA LEU A 49 10.34 -8.97 -15.98
C LEU A 49 10.21 -7.79 -15.01
N LEU A 50 11.33 -7.16 -14.65
CA LEU A 50 11.33 -5.98 -13.81
C LEU A 50 10.71 -4.78 -14.55
N GLU A 51 11.02 -4.59 -15.83
CA GLU A 51 10.44 -3.53 -16.64
C GLU A 51 8.91 -3.65 -16.70
N ALA A 52 8.39 -4.86 -16.87
CA ALA A 52 6.97 -5.13 -16.86
C ALA A 52 6.34 -4.83 -15.50
N ALA A 53 7.00 -5.19 -14.40
CA ALA A 53 6.53 -4.90 -13.06
C ALA A 53 6.51 -3.39 -12.77
N VAL A 54 7.54 -2.66 -13.21
CA VAL A 54 7.60 -1.20 -13.08
C VAL A 54 6.43 -0.56 -13.83
N LYS A 55 6.16 -1.01 -15.05
CA LYS A 55 5.06 -0.50 -15.86
C LYS A 55 3.70 -0.75 -15.20
N ASP A 56 3.48 -1.94 -14.68
CA ASP A 56 2.25 -2.28 -13.96
C ASP A 56 2.07 -1.37 -12.74
N LEU A 57 3.12 -1.19 -11.95
CA LEU A 57 3.08 -0.36 -10.75
C LEU A 57 2.81 1.11 -11.08
N GLU A 58 3.42 1.64 -12.13
CA GLU A 58 3.17 3.00 -12.60
C GLU A 58 1.73 3.18 -13.07
N THR A 59 1.17 2.16 -13.73
CA THR A 59 -0.24 2.17 -14.18
C THR A 59 -1.20 2.20 -12.98
N ILE A 60 -0.92 1.39 -11.96
CA ILE A 60 -1.75 1.29 -10.76
C ILE A 60 -1.72 2.59 -9.94
N THR A 61 -0.54 3.16 -9.75
CA THR A 61 -0.36 4.33 -8.86
C THR A 61 -0.44 5.67 -9.57
N GLY A 62 -0.23 5.70 -10.87
CA GLY A 62 -0.18 6.93 -11.65
C GLY A 62 1.07 7.76 -11.40
N GLN A 63 2.08 7.19 -10.77
CA GLN A 63 3.34 7.88 -10.42
C GLN A 63 4.52 7.01 -10.85
N LYS A 64 5.63 7.66 -11.21
CA LYS A 64 6.85 6.95 -11.62
C LYS A 64 7.41 6.09 -10.48
N ALA A 65 7.69 4.83 -10.78
CA ALA A 65 8.26 3.89 -9.83
C ALA A 65 9.78 4.01 -9.76
N VAL A 66 10.32 3.75 -8.56
CA VAL A 66 11.77 3.69 -8.32
C VAL A 66 12.18 2.22 -8.31
N THR A 67 13.22 1.89 -9.07
CA THR A 67 13.79 0.54 -9.06
C THR A 67 14.61 0.35 -7.78
N THR A 68 14.35 -0.74 -7.07
CA THR A 68 15.11 -1.09 -5.85
C THR A 68 16.22 -2.09 -6.20
N LYS A 69 17.37 -1.92 -5.57
CA LYS A 69 18.56 -2.72 -5.83
C LYS A 69 18.94 -3.54 -4.61
N ALA A 70 19.58 -4.69 -4.84
CA ALA A 70 20.07 -5.53 -3.76
C ALA A 70 21.16 -4.81 -2.96
N LYS A 71 21.06 -4.86 -1.64
CA LYS A 71 22.05 -4.23 -0.73
C LYS A 71 23.27 -5.11 -0.56
N ASN A 72 23.07 -6.43 -0.52
CA ASN A 72 24.13 -7.41 -0.25
C ASN A 72 24.08 -8.52 -1.31
N SER A 73 25.27 -9.08 -1.60
CA SER A 73 25.38 -10.25 -2.45
C SER A 73 25.04 -11.51 -1.66
N VAL A 74 24.13 -12.34 -2.18
CA VAL A 74 23.76 -13.61 -1.56
C VAL A 74 23.87 -14.72 -2.61
N ALA A 75 24.89 -15.57 -2.46
CA ALA A 75 25.21 -16.61 -3.43
C ALA A 75 24.09 -17.64 -3.62
N ASN A 76 23.41 -18.04 -2.54
CA ASN A 76 22.32 -19.01 -2.60
C ASN A 76 21.14 -18.54 -3.43
N PHE A 77 20.90 -17.22 -3.47
CA PHE A 77 19.83 -16.62 -4.28
C PHE A 77 20.34 -16.08 -5.61
N LYS A 78 21.61 -16.25 -5.91
CA LYS A 78 22.27 -15.74 -7.15
C LYS A 78 22.10 -14.24 -7.32
N ILE A 79 22.16 -13.50 -6.22
CA ILE A 79 21.99 -12.05 -6.18
C ILE A 79 23.33 -11.38 -5.90
N ARG A 80 23.64 -10.34 -6.68
CA ARG A 80 24.83 -9.49 -6.48
C ARG A 80 24.39 -8.10 -6.02
N GLU A 81 25.23 -7.47 -5.20
CA GLU A 81 25.02 -6.10 -4.74
C GLU A 81 24.81 -5.16 -5.94
N GLY A 82 23.82 -4.28 -5.83
CA GLY A 82 23.47 -3.33 -6.88
C GLY A 82 22.58 -3.89 -7.99
N MET A 83 22.25 -5.18 -7.96
CA MET A 83 21.38 -5.81 -8.95
C MET A 83 19.93 -5.35 -8.73
N PRO A 84 19.21 -4.87 -9.78
CA PRO A 84 17.80 -4.48 -9.63
C PRO A 84 16.92 -5.70 -9.37
N ILE A 85 16.18 -5.69 -8.26
CA ILE A 85 15.36 -6.83 -7.81
C ILE A 85 13.92 -6.46 -7.46
N GLY A 86 13.54 -5.21 -7.58
CA GLY A 86 12.19 -4.79 -7.27
C GLY A 86 11.92 -3.36 -7.68
N CYS A 87 10.72 -2.90 -7.36
CA CYS A 87 10.32 -1.51 -7.60
C CYS A 87 9.35 -1.06 -6.52
N LYS A 88 9.28 0.24 -6.30
CA LYS A 88 8.38 0.82 -5.31
C LYS A 88 7.92 2.22 -5.71
N VAL A 89 6.77 2.61 -5.18
CA VAL A 89 6.23 3.97 -5.31
C VAL A 89 5.83 4.44 -3.92
N THR A 90 6.19 5.66 -3.57
CA THR A 90 5.75 6.32 -2.35
C THR A 90 4.73 7.38 -2.69
N LEU A 91 3.52 7.23 -2.17
CA LEU A 91 2.39 8.13 -2.42
C LEU A 91 2.13 9.02 -1.20
N ARG A 92 1.99 10.32 -1.43
CA ARG A 92 1.68 11.31 -0.40
C ARG A 92 0.62 12.29 -0.91
N GLY A 93 -0.06 12.96 0.03
CA GLY A 93 -1.03 13.99 -0.30
C GLY A 93 -2.25 13.45 -1.03
N GLU A 94 -2.72 14.16 -2.03
CA GLU A 94 -3.94 13.78 -2.76
C GLU A 94 -3.82 12.45 -3.49
N LYS A 95 -2.67 12.17 -4.08
CA LYS A 95 -2.43 10.89 -4.77
C LYS A 95 -2.55 9.70 -3.82
N MET A 96 -2.09 9.86 -2.59
CA MET A 96 -2.21 8.86 -1.54
C MET A 96 -3.68 8.58 -1.21
N TYR A 97 -4.49 9.62 -1.01
CA TYR A 97 -5.91 9.46 -0.70
C TYR A 97 -6.69 8.88 -1.87
N GLU A 98 -6.39 9.30 -3.09
CA GLU A 98 -7.03 8.74 -4.28
C GLU A 98 -6.71 7.26 -4.47
N PHE A 99 -5.45 6.87 -4.23
CA PHE A 99 -5.05 5.47 -4.30
C PHE A 99 -5.78 4.65 -3.23
N LEU A 100 -5.85 5.14 -2.00
CA LEU A 100 -6.54 4.47 -0.90
C LEU A 100 -8.03 4.27 -1.23
N ASP A 101 -8.68 5.28 -1.78
CA ASP A 101 -10.09 5.21 -2.19
C ASP A 101 -10.30 4.12 -3.23
N ARG A 102 -9.47 4.08 -4.27
CA ARG A 102 -9.55 3.05 -5.31
C ARG A 102 -9.25 1.65 -4.76
N LEU A 103 -8.26 1.54 -3.89
CA LEU A 103 -7.91 0.26 -3.28
C LEU A 103 -9.09 -0.31 -2.47
N VAL A 104 -9.66 0.48 -1.60
CA VAL A 104 -10.74 0.05 -0.70
C VAL A 104 -12.04 -0.24 -1.46
N ASN A 105 -12.41 0.62 -2.39
CA ASN A 105 -13.73 0.56 -3.03
C ASN A 105 -13.76 -0.21 -4.36
N LEU A 106 -12.64 -0.28 -5.07
CA LEU A 106 -12.60 -0.92 -6.39
C LEU A 106 -11.73 -2.18 -6.43
N ALA A 107 -10.54 -2.14 -5.83
CA ALA A 107 -9.59 -3.24 -5.93
C ALA A 107 -9.85 -4.37 -4.94
N LEU A 108 -9.98 -4.08 -3.65
CA LEU A 108 -10.18 -5.11 -2.63
C LEU A 108 -11.46 -5.95 -2.85
N PRO A 109 -12.61 -5.37 -3.25
CA PRO A 109 -13.78 -6.18 -3.54
C PRO A 109 -13.60 -7.17 -4.70
N ARG A 110 -12.58 -6.98 -5.54
CA ARG A 110 -12.27 -7.88 -6.67
C ARG A 110 -11.34 -9.02 -6.29
N VAL A 111 -10.83 -9.04 -5.06
CA VAL A 111 -10.00 -10.12 -4.56
C VAL A 111 -10.85 -11.40 -4.46
N ARG A 112 -10.32 -12.49 -4.99
CA ARG A 112 -11.01 -13.79 -4.98
C ARG A 112 -11.22 -14.28 -3.55
N ASP A 113 -12.46 -14.70 -3.22
CA ASP A 113 -12.86 -15.17 -1.89
C ASP A 113 -12.52 -14.20 -0.77
N PHE A 114 -12.70 -12.90 -1.04
CA PHE A 114 -12.36 -11.85 -0.10
C PHE A 114 -13.26 -11.87 1.14
N ARG A 115 -12.65 -12.02 2.32
CA ARG A 115 -13.36 -12.05 3.61
C ARG A 115 -12.91 -10.96 4.58
N GLY A 116 -12.18 -10.00 4.09
CA GLY A 116 -11.57 -8.95 4.90
C GLY A 116 -10.06 -9.08 4.94
N ILE A 117 -9.39 -8.02 5.40
CA ILE A 117 -7.94 -8.00 5.53
C ILE A 117 -7.53 -8.33 6.96
N ASN A 118 -6.30 -8.80 7.14
CA ASN A 118 -5.78 -9.20 8.45
C ASN A 118 -5.74 -8.00 9.41
N PRO A 119 -6.47 -8.03 10.53
CA PRO A 119 -6.45 -6.91 11.48
C PRO A 119 -5.20 -6.84 12.35
N ASN A 120 -4.31 -7.85 12.27
CA ASN A 120 -3.13 -7.97 13.12
C ASN A 120 -1.81 -7.69 12.42
N ALA A 121 -1.84 -7.17 11.19
CA ALA A 121 -0.63 -6.90 10.40
C ALA A 121 -0.03 -5.52 10.67
N PHE A 122 -0.04 -5.09 11.93
CA PHE A 122 0.57 -3.83 12.38
C PHE A 122 1.97 -4.07 12.96
N ASP A 123 2.81 -3.04 12.91
CA ASP A 123 4.22 -3.13 13.33
C ASP A 123 4.49 -2.77 14.79
N GLY A 124 3.47 -2.48 15.57
CA GLY A 124 3.60 -2.01 16.95
C GLY A 124 3.54 -0.49 17.10
N ARG A 125 3.61 0.24 15.99
CA ARG A 125 3.64 1.71 15.97
C ARG A 125 2.53 2.33 15.10
N GLY A 126 1.50 1.55 14.80
CA GLY A 126 0.36 2.02 14.03
C GLY A 126 0.52 1.97 12.51
N ASN A 127 1.60 1.40 12.00
CA ASN A 127 1.80 1.19 10.56
C ASN A 127 1.25 -0.19 10.17
N TYR A 128 0.66 -0.26 8.98
CA TYR A 128 0.00 -1.48 8.51
C TYR A 128 0.57 -1.95 7.18
N ALA A 129 0.74 -3.26 7.03
CA ALA A 129 1.20 -3.87 5.78
C ALA A 129 0.14 -4.81 5.22
N LEU A 130 -0.26 -4.57 3.97
CA LEU A 130 -1.23 -5.40 3.25
C LEU A 130 -0.53 -6.11 2.09
N GLY A 131 -0.59 -7.44 2.09
CA GLY A 131 -0.09 -8.25 0.97
C GLY A 131 -1.20 -8.49 -0.05
N ILE A 132 -0.93 -8.15 -1.31
CA ILE A 132 -1.83 -8.40 -2.43
C ILE A 132 -1.18 -9.45 -3.32
N LYS A 133 -1.90 -10.54 -3.60
CA LYS A 133 -1.37 -11.67 -4.37
C LYS A 133 -1.36 -11.42 -5.88
N GLU A 134 -2.28 -10.60 -6.38
CA GLU A 134 -2.47 -10.38 -7.80
C GLU A 134 -2.67 -8.91 -8.13
N GLN A 135 -1.88 -8.37 -9.07
CA GLN A 135 -2.07 -6.98 -9.54
C GLN A 135 -3.36 -6.82 -10.36
N LEU A 136 -3.96 -7.93 -10.77
CA LEU A 136 -5.18 -7.94 -11.62
C LEU A 136 -6.42 -7.38 -10.92
N ILE A 137 -6.39 -7.23 -9.59
CA ILE A 137 -7.52 -6.66 -8.84
C ILE A 137 -7.71 -5.16 -9.10
N PHE A 138 -6.66 -4.48 -9.59
CA PHE A 138 -6.74 -3.06 -9.91
C PHE A 138 -7.39 -2.86 -11.27
N PRO A 139 -8.43 -2.02 -11.38
CA PRO A 139 -9.13 -1.81 -12.66
C PRO A 139 -8.27 -1.15 -13.74
N GLU A 140 -7.17 -0.49 -13.36
CA GLU A 140 -6.22 0.13 -14.26
C GLU A 140 -5.40 -0.90 -15.06
N ILE A 141 -5.31 -2.12 -14.55
CA ILE A 141 -4.54 -3.19 -15.20
C ILE A 141 -5.44 -3.95 -16.17
N GLU A 142 -5.03 -4.01 -17.45
CA GLU A 142 -5.73 -4.76 -18.47
C GLU A 142 -5.24 -6.21 -18.45
N TYR A 143 -6.16 -7.15 -18.27
CA TYR A 143 -5.85 -8.58 -18.19
C TYR A 143 -5.05 -9.07 -19.40
N ASP A 144 -5.41 -8.61 -20.60
CA ASP A 144 -4.79 -9.05 -21.86
C ASP A 144 -3.34 -8.59 -22.02
N LYS A 145 -2.94 -7.55 -21.30
CA LYS A 145 -1.59 -6.97 -21.39
C LYS A 145 -0.65 -7.47 -20.31
N VAL A 146 -1.15 -8.31 -19.39
CA VAL A 146 -0.36 -8.84 -18.28
C VAL A 146 0.38 -10.09 -18.76
N ASP A 147 1.71 -10.06 -18.63
CA ASP A 147 2.57 -11.20 -18.98
C ASP A 147 2.62 -12.25 -17.86
N LYS A 148 2.51 -11.81 -16.61
CA LYS A 148 2.59 -12.69 -15.45
C LYS A 148 1.84 -12.06 -14.26
N VAL A 149 1.18 -12.91 -13.46
CA VAL A 149 0.57 -12.49 -12.20
C VAL A 149 1.67 -12.17 -11.19
N ARG A 150 1.60 -10.98 -10.59
CA ARG A 150 2.56 -10.51 -9.58
C ARG A 150 1.84 -10.03 -8.35
N GLY A 151 2.40 -10.36 -7.19
CA GLY A 151 1.94 -9.81 -5.93
C GLY A 151 2.64 -8.50 -5.61
N MET A 152 2.11 -7.80 -4.63
CA MET A 152 2.70 -6.56 -4.14
C MET A 152 2.37 -6.36 -2.67
N ASP A 153 3.15 -5.52 -2.00
CA ASP A 153 2.89 -5.11 -0.63
C ASP A 153 2.48 -3.64 -0.63
N VAL A 154 1.40 -3.33 0.06
CA VAL A 154 0.95 -1.96 0.27
C VAL A 154 1.15 -1.64 1.75
N ILE A 155 2.00 -0.65 2.03
CA ILE A 155 2.36 -0.28 3.40
C ILE A 155 1.76 1.09 3.71
N PHE A 156 0.94 1.14 4.76
CA PHE A 156 0.29 2.37 5.22
C PHE A 156 1.08 2.91 6.40
N VAL A 157 1.77 4.03 6.20
CA VAL A 157 2.54 4.69 7.25
C VAL A 157 1.69 5.79 7.86
N THR A 158 1.44 5.68 9.16
CA THR A 158 0.60 6.62 9.90
C THR A 158 1.41 7.35 10.96
N THR A 159 0.83 8.40 11.54
CA THR A 159 1.44 9.10 12.68
C THR A 159 0.92 8.57 14.01
N ALA A 160 0.16 7.49 14.01
CA ALA A 160 -0.35 6.86 15.22
C ALA A 160 0.80 6.36 16.11
N LYS A 161 0.61 6.43 17.42
CA LYS A 161 1.60 5.95 18.37
C LYS A 161 1.41 4.48 18.72
N THR A 162 0.19 3.97 18.57
CA THR A 162 -0.17 2.59 18.89
C THR A 162 -0.91 1.95 17.71
N ASP A 163 -0.93 0.61 17.69
CA ASP A 163 -1.65 -0.15 16.67
C ASP A 163 -3.16 0.06 16.74
N GLU A 164 -3.70 0.25 17.94
CA GLU A 164 -5.13 0.51 18.13
C GLU A 164 -5.55 1.81 17.46
N GLU A 165 -4.76 2.87 17.64
CA GLU A 165 -5.01 4.16 16.99
C GLU A 165 -4.90 4.04 15.47
N GLY A 166 -3.89 3.32 14.98
CA GLY A 166 -3.69 3.09 13.55
C GLY A 166 -4.83 2.28 12.94
N ARG A 167 -5.28 1.24 13.64
CA ARG A 167 -6.41 0.41 13.19
C ARG A 167 -7.70 1.23 13.10
N GLU A 168 -7.98 2.06 14.09
CA GLU A 168 -9.18 2.91 14.06
C GLU A 168 -9.11 3.92 12.94
N LEU A 169 -7.95 4.55 12.72
CA LEU A 169 -7.75 5.49 11.61
C LEU A 169 -8.08 4.83 10.26
N LEU A 170 -7.52 3.65 10.02
CA LEU A 170 -7.76 2.93 8.76
C LEU A 170 -9.21 2.44 8.65
N THR A 171 -9.81 2.02 9.75
CA THR A 171 -11.22 1.63 9.79
C THR A 171 -12.13 2.78 9.39
N GLN A 172 -11.83 3.99 9.86
CA GLN A 172 -12.61 5.19 9.50
C GLN A 172 -12.48 5.53 8.01
N PHE A 173 -11.35 5.19 7.38
CA PHE A 173 -11.20 5.31 5.94
C PHE A 173 -11.95 4.23 5.14
N GLY A 174 -12.52 3.25 5.82
CA GLY A 174 -13.28 2.18 5.18
C GLY A 174 -12.50 0.90 4.92
N MET A 175 -11.34 0.73 5.54
CA MET A 175 -10.54 -0.50 5.39
C MET A 175 -11.33 -1.70 5.93
N PRO A 176 -11.52 -2.75 5.11
CA PRO A 176 -12.38 -3.88 5.47
C PRO A 176 -11.63 -4.94 6.29
N PHE A 177 -11.33 -4.64 7.54
CA PHE A 177 -10.68 -5.59 8.44
C PHE A 177 -11.59 -6.79 8.72
N ALA A 178 -11.01 -7.98 8.74
CA ALA A 178 -11.74 -9.21 9.09
C ALA A 178 -12.15 -9.17 10.57
N LYS A 179 -13.34 -9.73 10.87
CA LYS A 179 -13.86 -9.81 12.25
C LYS A 179 -13.29 -11.03 12.98
#